data_ee38aaed2d0ddfd51d27762d56f231d4
#
_entry.id   ee38aaed2d0ddfd51d27762d56f231d4
#
_cell.length_a   1.000
_cell.length_b   1.000
_cell.length_c   1.000
_cell.angle_alpha   90.00
_cell.angle_beta   90.00
_cell.angle_gamma   90.00
#
_symmetry.space_group_name_H-M   'P 1'
#
loop_
_entity.id
_entity.type
_entity.pdbx_description
1 polymer ?
#
loop_
_entity_poly.entity_id
_entity_poly.type
_entity_poly.pdbx_seq_one_letter_code
_entity_poly.pdbx_strand_id
1 'polypeptide(L)'
;MTDRRPVVLFAAKTERWEQYEGPLRTAFDAAGLEDAILTTEADPAEVDYIVYAPNSGLTDFTPFTRLKAVLNLWAGVEDVTGNPTLKVPLARMVDDGLTEGMVEWVTGHVLRHHLGMDTHIHGQDGVWRAGSAPPLARDRIVAVLGLGVLGAACARALSALNFRVLGWSRSPKTIEGVEMAHGAEGLDATLRQAEIVVLLLPDTPATENTLNARTLSLLPRGAVIVNPGRGPLIDDDALLETLDSGHVGHATLDVFRTEPLPPEHPFWAHPHVTVTPHIASETRASSAARVIAENIRRGEAGEPFLHLVDRDAGY
;
A
#
# COMPACT_ATOMS: atom_id res chain seq x y z
N MET A 1 23.38 -28.76 -11.91
CA MET A 1 22.78 -27.56 -12.52
C MET A 1 22.20 -28.01 -13.84
N THR A 2 20.90 -27.93 -14.04
CA THR A 2 20.25 -28.30 -15.30
C THR A 2 20.53 -27.19 -16.29
N ASP A 3 21.10 -27.57 -17.45
CA ASP A 3 21.48 -26.70 -18.59
C ASP A 3 20.24 -26.12 -19.32
N ARG A 4 19.16 -25.90 -18.60
CA ARG A 4 17.87 -25.45 -19.15
C ARG A 4 17.59 -24.02 -18.74
N ARG A 5 17.20 -23.23 -19.73
CA ARG A 5 16.75 -21.83 -19.58
C ARG A 5 15.44 -21.78 -18.79
N PRO A 6 15.31 -20.93 -17.76
CA PRO A 6 14.04 -20.75 -17.07
C PRO A 6 13.01 -20.08 -17.98
N VAL A 7 11.78 -20.58 -17.94
CA VAL A 7 10.63 -20.00 -18.66
C VAL A 7 9.85 -19.12 -17.68
N VAL A 8 9.74 -17.84 -18.00
CA VAL A 8 9.08 -16.81 -17.21
C VAL A 8 7.84 -16.32 -17.96
N LEU A 9 6.67 -16.67 -17.45
CA LEU A 9 5.39 -16.23 -17.99
C LEU A 9 5.01 -14.87 -17.39
N PHE A 10 4.73 -13.88 -18.23
CA PHE A 10 4.14 -12.61 -17.80
C PHE A 10 2.60 -12.71 -17.86
N ALA A 11 1.97 -12.83 -16.70
CA ALA A 11 0.52 -12.97 -16.54
C ALA A 11 -0.05 -11.68 -15.88
N ALA A 12 -0.29 -10.67 -16.71
CA ALA A 12 -0.96 -9.42 -16.38
C ALA A 12 -1.80 -8.96 -17.58
N LYS A 13 -2.51 -7.83 -17.44
CA LYS A 13 -3.23 -7.22 -18.57
C LYS A 13 -2.26 -6.88 -19.72
N THR A 14 -2.73 -7.03 -20.96
CA THR A 14 -1.92 -6.86 -22.18
C THR A 14 -1.21 -5.50 -22.23
N GLU A 15 -1.89 -4.42 -21.79
CA GLU A 15 -1.34 -3.07 -21.80
C GLU A 15 -0.11 -2.94 -20.86
N ARG A 16 -0.01 -3.80 -19.86
CA ARG A 16 1.14 -3.84 -18.95
C ARG A 16 2.36 -4.47 -19.59
N TRP A 17 2.20 -5.37 -20.53
CA TRP A 17 3.34 -5.98 -21.24
C TRP A 17 4.22 -4.95 -21.92
N GLU A 18 3.62 -4.01 -22.65
CA GLU A 18 4.36 -2.95 -23.35
C GLU A 18 5.22 -2.10 -22.38
N GLN A 19 4.75 -1.93 -21.14
CA GLN A 19 5.46 -1.18 -20.10
C GLN A 19 6.59 -2.00 -19.45
N TYR A 20 6.40 -3.31 -19.32
CA TYR A 20 7.28 -4.19 -18.54
C TYR A 20 8.31 -4.93 -19.35
N GLU A 21 8.07 -5.22 -20.64
CA GLU A 21 8.97 -6.04 -21.46
C GLU A 21 10.40 -5.49 -21.47
N GLY A 22 10.59 -4.23 -21.83
CA GLY A 22 11.91 -3.60 -21.89
C GLY A 22 12.63 -3.58 -20.54
N PRO A 23 12.02 -3.05 -19.48
CA PRO A 23 12.58 -3.10 -18.12
C PRO A 23 12.91 -4.50 -17.62
N LEU A 24 12.06 -5.51 -17.87
CA LEU A 24 12.33 -6.90 -17.45
C LEU A 24 13.54 -7.49 -18.20
N ARG A 25 13.63 -7.30 -19.51
CA ARG A 25 14.79 -7.77 -20.30
C ARG A 25 16.08 -7.13 -19.77
N THR A 26 16.07 -5.81 -19.57
CA THR A 26 17.23 -5.08 -19.01
C THR A 26 17.62 -5.61 -17.62
N ALA A 27 16.63 -5.87 -16.76
CA ALA A 27 16.89 -6.39 -15.42
C ALA A 27 17.38 -7.86 -15.44
N PHE A 28 16.91 -8.67 -16.40
CA PHE A 28 17.36 -10.04 -16.59
C PHE A 28 18.83 -10.07 -17.05
N ASP A 29 19.19 -9.23 -18.03
CA ASP A 29 20.57 -9.09 -18.47
C ASP A 29 21.50 -8.70 -17.32
N ALA A 30 21.07 -7.71 -16.50
CA ALA A 30 21.85 -7.27 -15.36
C ALA A 30 21.96 -8.33 -14.22
N ALA A 31 21.04 -9.28 -14.17
CA ALA A 31 21.00 -10.36 -13.17
C ALA A 31 21.69 -11.66 -13.66
N GLY A 32 22.24 -11.68 -14.88
CA GLY A 32 22.84 -12.90 -15.48
C GLY A 32 21.78 -13.94 -15.88
N LEU A 33 20.62 -13.45 -16.35
CA LEU A 33 19.47 -14.24 -16.78
C LEU A 33 19.18 -14.04 -18.28
N GLU A 34 20.20 -13.69 -19.09
CA GLU A 34 20.05 -13.35 -20.51
C GLU A 34 19.41 -14.48 -21.31
N ASP A 35 19.62 -15.71 -20.86
CA ASP A 35 19.06 -16.92 -21.48
C ASP A 35 17.62 -17.22 -21.06
N ALA A 36 17.06 -16.53 -20.07
CA ALA A 36 15.66 -16.76 -19.62
C ALA A 36 14.67 -16.43 -20.74
N ILE A 37 13.69 -17.30 -20.90
CA ILE A 37 12.59 -17.12 -21.87
C ILE A 37 11.49 -16.32 -21.22
N LEU A 38 11.45 -15.02 -21.51
CA LEU A 38 10.37 -14.12 -21.06
C LEU A 38 9.28 -14.04 -22.13
N THR A 39 8.06 -14.42 -21.78
CA THR A 39 6.94 -14.55 -22.71
C THR A 39 5.60 -14.25 -22.07
N THR A 40 4.60 -13.90 -22.88
CA THR A 40 3.19 -13.76 -22.47
C THR A 40 2.37 -15.03 -22.72
N GLU A 41 2.91 -16.02 -23.45
CA GLU A 41 2.26 -17.27 -23.79
C GLU A 41 3.25 -18.44 -23.67
N ALA A 42 2.88 -19.48 -22.96
CA ALA A 42 3.67 -20.71 -22.82
C ALA A 42 2.77 -21.91 -22.51
N ASP A 43 3.26 -23.12 -22.78
CA ASP A 43 2.68 -24.32 -22.19
C ASP A 43 2.83 -24.25 -20.66
N PRO A 44 1.73 -24.31 -19.88
CA PRO A 44 1.81 -24.23 -18.43
C PRO A 44 2.80 -25.23 -17.80
N ALA A 45 2.91 -26.43 -18.38
CA ALA A 45 3.83 -27.48 -17.90
C ALA A 45 5.32 -27.12 -18.08
N GLU A 46 5.62 -26.08 -18.86
CA GLU A 46 6.98 -25.62 -19.11
C GLU A 46 7.40 -24.40 -18.30
N VAL A 47 6.46 -23.70 -17.68
CA VAL A 47 6.69 -22.45 -16.93
C VAL A 47 7.37 -22.71 -15.61
N ASP A 48 8.47 -22.00 -15.36
CA ASP A 48 9.24 -22.06 -14.10
C ASP A 48 8.87 -20.90 -13.14
N TYR A 49 8.52 -19.72 -13.67
CA TYR A 49 8.12 -18.54 -12.88
C TYR A 49 6.95 -17.82 -13.54
N ILE A 50 6.08 -17.25 -12.72
CA ILE A 50 5.00 -16.37 -13.21
C ILE A 50 5.20 -14.98 -12.60
N VAL A 51 5.38 -13.97 -13.45
CA VAL A 51 5.23 -12.55 -13.10
C VAL A 51 3.74 -12.24 -13.17
N TYR A 52 3.12 -12.01 -12.04
CA TYR A 52 1.67 -12.13 -11.88
C TYR A 52 1.01 -10.81 -11.45
N ALA A 53 -0.17 -10.54 -12.02
CA ALA A 53 -1.10 -9.58 -11.47
C ALA A 53 -2.49 -10.24 -11.30
N PRO A 54 -3.20 -10.03 -10.17
CA PRO A 54 -4.51 -10.65 -9.91
C PRO A 54 -5.55 -10.40 -11.00
N ASN A 55 -5.47 -9.29 -11.70
CA ASN A 55 -6.35 -8.91 -12.79
C ASN A 55 -5.96 -9.51 -14.17
N SER A 56 -5.04 -10.46 -14.20
CA SER A 56 -4.63 -11.18 -15.42
C SER A 56 -5.67 -12.18 -15.95
N GLY A 57 -6.62 -12.60 -15.09
CA GLY A 57 -7.54 -13.69 -15.36
C GLY A 57 -6.99 -15.08 -15.06
N LEU A 58 -5.71 -15.22 -14.71
CA LEU A 58 -5.11 -16.49 -14.27
C LEU A 58 -5.55 -16.80 -12.83
N THR A 59 -6.39 -17.81 -12.65
CA THR A 59 -6.94 -18.21 -11.34
C THR A 59 -6.61 -19.65 -10.97
N ASP A 60 -6.24 -20.50 -11.95
CA ASP A 60 -5.86 -21.91 -11.71
C ASP A 60 -4.36 -22.12 -11.97
N PHE A 61 -3.62 -22.43 -10.93
CA PHE A 61 -2.19 -22.72 -10.98
C PHE A 61 -1.88 -24.22 -11.10
N THR A 62 -2.91 -25.10 -11.10
CA THR A 62 -2.74 -26.57 -11.19
C THR A 62 -1.96 -27.03 -12.42
N PRO A 63 -2.17 -26.46 -13.63
CA PRO A 63 -1.45 -26.90 -14.83
C PRO A 63 0.05 -26.59 -14.82
N PHE A 64 0.51 -25.68 -13.95
CA PHE A 64 1.90 -25.22 -13.88
C PHE A 64 2.77 -26.18 -13.04
N THR A 65 2.96 -27.41 -13.54
CA THR A 65 3.58 -28.51 -12.79
C THR A 65 5.06 -28.30 -12.45
N ARG A 66 5.71 -27.32 -13.08
CA ARG A 66 7.13 -26.99 -12.88
C ARG A 66 7.37 -25.67 -12.16
N LEU A 67 6.27 -24.98 -11.82
CA LEU A 67 6.31 -23.65 -11.22
C LEU A 67 7.14 -23.65 -9.93
N LYS A 68 8.11 -22.75 -9.84
CA LYS A 68 8.99 -22.55 -8.68
C LYS A 68 8.48 -21.44 -7.77
N ALA A 69 7.94 -20.36 -8.35
CA ALA A 69 7.37 -19.24 -7.60
C ALA A 69 6.40 -18.40 -8.46
N VAL A 70 5.47 -17.72 -7.78
CA VAL A 70 4.66 -16.63 -8.33
C VAL A 70 5.19 -15.31 -7.77
N LEU A 71 5.55 -14.37 -8.65
CA LEU A 71 6.13 -13.07 -8.35
C LEU A 71 5.06 -12.01 -8.64
N ASN A 72 4.36 -11.57 -7.59
CA ASN A 72 3.27 -10.62 -7.72
C ASN A 72 3.77 -9.22 -8.07
N LEU A 73 3.12 -8.54 -9.02
CA LEU A 73 3.41 -7.15 -9.40
C LEU A 73 2.85 -6.13 -8.41
N TRP A 74 1.95 -6.54 -7.52
CA TRP A 74 1.31 -5.67 -6.54
C TRP A 74 1.86 -5.91 -5.12
N ALA A 75 1.79 -4.88 -4.29
CA ALA A 75 2.09 -5.01 -2.86
C ALA A 75 0.98 -5.78 -2.12
N GLY A 76 -0.28 -5.60 -2.53
CA GLY A 76 -1.43 -6.34 -2.03
C GLY A 76 -1.48 -7.74 -2.63
N VAL A 77 -1.88 -8.71 -1.82
CA VAL A 77 -1.91 -10.14 -2.19
C VAL A 77 -3.21 -10.82 -1.78
N GLU A 78 -4.17 -10.04 -1.31
CA GLU A 78 -5.44 -10.50 -0.76
C GLU A 78 -6.18 -11.44 -1.75
N ASP A 79 -6.19 -11.06 -3.02
CA ASP A 79 -6.89 -11.79 -4.10
C ASP A 79 -6.26 -13.15 -4.45
N VAL A 80 -5.02 -13.41 -3.99
CA VAL A 80 -4.28 -14.62 -4.39
C VAL A 80 -3.83 -15.48 -3.23
N THR A 81 -3.70 -14.93 -2.02
CA THR A 81 -3.23 -15.68 -0.83
C THR A 81 -4.13 -16.88 -0.50
N GLY A 82 -5.45 -16.73 -0.65
CA GLY A 82 -6.44 -17.77 -0.41
C GLY A 82 -6.61 -18.80 -1.54
N ASN A 83 -5.87 -18.65 -2.65
CA ASN A 83 -6.04 -19.54 -3.79
C ASN A 83 -5.57 -20.97 -3.48
N PRO A 84 -6.50 -21.99 -3.53
CA PRO A 84 -6.17 -23.37 -3.16
C PRO A 84 -5.28 -24.09 -4.19
N THR A 85 -5.19 -23.58 -5.42
CA THR A 85 -4.38 -24.18 -6.49
C THR A 85 -2.93 -23.69 -6.47
N LEU A 86 -2.65 -22.56 -5.83
CA LEU A 86 -1.31 -22.02 -5.65
C LEU A 86 -0.57 -22.80 -4.54
N LYS A 87 0.37 -23.66 -4.92
CA LYS A 87 1.12 -24.52 -3.99
C LYS A 87 2.61 -24.12 -3.83
N VAL A 88 3.06 -23.17 -4.62
CA VAL A 88 4.44 -22.69 -4.62
C VAL A 88 4.58 -21.38 -3.83
N PRO A 89 5.80 -20.95 -3.50
CA PRO A 89 6.04 -19.64 -2.92
C PRO A 89 5.40 -18.50 -3.69
N LEU A 90 4.82 -17.55 -2.96
CA LEU A 90 4.28 -16.30 -3.46
C LEU A 90 5.15 -15.16 -2.91
N ALA A 91 5.74 -14.34 -3.78
CA ALA A 91 6.44 -13.12 -3.40
C ALA A 91 5.59 -11.91 -3.80
N ARG A 92 5.43 -10.94 -2.89
CA ARG A 92 4.74 -9.67 -3.18
C ARG A 92 5.70 -8.61 -3.67
N MET A 93 5.18 -7.55 -4.30
CA MET A 93 6.02 -6.44 -4.70
C MET A 93 6.38 -5.55 -3.51
N VAL A 94 7.66 -5.34 -3.34
CA VAL A 94 8.24 -4.33 -2.45
C VAL A 94 9.46 -3.79 -3.17
N ASP A 95 9.38 -2.57 -3.64
CA ASP A 95 10.45 -1.92 -4.39
C ASP A 95 10.60 -0.44 -4.00
N ASP A 96 11.68 0.18 -4.46
CA ASP A 96 11.97 1.57 -4.11
C ASP A 96 10.93 2.53 -4.69
N GLY A 97 10.51 2.32 -5.95
CA GLY A 97 9.56 3.21 -6.62
C GLY A 97 8.18 3.21 -5.95
N LEU A 98 7.74 2.04 -5.47
CA LEU A 98 6.50 1.92 -4.69
C LEU A 98 6.63 2.62 -3.33
N THR A 99 7.79 2.45 -2.67
CA THR A 99 8.05 3.05 -1.36
C THR A 99 8.14 4.57 -1.45
N GLU A 100 8.88 5.09 -2.41
CA GLU A 100 9.03 6.53 -2.65
C GLU A 100 7.68 7.17 -2.98
N GLY A 101 6.91 6.59 -3.91
CA GLY A 101 5.59 7.09 -4.27
C GLY A 101 4.63 7.17 -3.08
N MET A 102 4.62 6.14 -2.22
CA MET A 102 3.80 6.13 -1.00
C MET A 102 4.24 7.23 -0.02
N VAL A 103 5.54 7.43 0.15
CA VAL A 103 6.09 8.51 1.00
C VAL A 103 5.68 9.88 0.46
N GLU A 104 5.80 10.10 -0.84
CA GLU A 104 5.41 11.37 -1.50
C GLU A 104 3.93 11.66 -1.30
N TRP A 105 3.06 10.69 -1.58
CA TRP A 105 1.62 10.83 -1.47
C TRP A 105 1.18 11.10 -0.02
N VAL A 106 1.63 10.27 0.92
CA VAL A 106 1.30 10.42 2.36
C VAL A 106 1.80 11.76 2.89
N THR A 107 3.05 12.11 2.62
CA THR A 107 3.63 13.37 3.08
C THR A 107 2.91 14.57 2.48
N GLY A 108 2.58 14.52 1.19
CA GLY A 108 1.82 15.56 0.50
C GLY A 108 0.46 15.82 1.14
N HIS A 109 -0.32 14.77 1.41
CA HIS A 109 -1.64 14.90 2.03
C HIS A 109 -1.56 15.29 3.51
N VAL A 110 -0.61 14.77 4.27
CA VAL A 110 -0.37 15.20 5.65
C VAL A 110 -0.03 16.68 5.71
N LEU A 111 0.85 17.18 4.84
CA LEU A 111 1.20 18.60 4.75
C LEU A 111 0.00 19.45 4.28
N ARG A 112 -0.80 18.98 3.33
CA ARG A 112 -2.04 19.66 2.88
C ARG A 112 -2.95 19.95 4.07
N HIS A 113 -3.22 18.95 4.89
CA HIS A 113 -4.09 19.10 6.07
C HIS A 113 -3.41 19.90 7.19
N HIS A 114 -2.13 19.64 7.45
CA HIS A 114 -1.36 20.38 8.46
C HIS A 114 -1.34 21.88 8.20
N LEU A 115 -1.13 22.29 6.95
CA LEU A 115 -1.06 23.68 6.52
C LEU A 115 -2.42 24.32 6.25
N GLY A 116 -3.53 23.55 6.28
CA GLY A 116 -4.86 24.04 5.95
C GLY A 116 -5.00 24.54 4.51
N MET A 117 -4.30 23.90 3.56
CA MET A 117 -4.20 24.35 2.16
C MET A 117 -5.56 24.53 1.48
N ASP A 118 -6.53 23.66 1.80
CA ASP A 118 -7.84 23.64 1.13
C ASP A 118 -8.61 24.96 1.28
N THR A 119 -8.51 25.60 2.44
CA THR A 119 -9.11 26.90 2.67
C THR A 119 -8.60 27.96 1.70
N HIS A 120 -7.34 27.88 1.33
CA HIS A 120 -6.71 28.82 0.40
C HIS A 120 -6.87 28.41 -1.06
N ILE A 121 -6.92 27.11 -1.36
CA ILE A 121 -7.10 26.60 -2.73
C ILE A 121 -8.54 26.84 -3.20
N HIS A 122 -9.53 26.53 -2.36
CA HIS A 122 -10.94 26.58 -2.71
C HIS A 122 -11.64 27.88 -2.29
N GLY A 123 -11.05 28.64 -1.36
CA GLY A 123 -11.63 29.89 -0.81
C GLY A 123 -11.12 31.17 -1.44
N GLN A 124 -10.64 31.15 -2.69
CA GLN A 124 -10.13 32.33 -3.39
C GLN A 124 -11.28 33.16 -3.94
N ASP A 125 -11.64 34.21 -3.22
CA ASP A 125 -12.75 35.12 -3.55
C ASP A 125 -12.34 36.62 -3.64
N GLY A 126 -11.04 36.91 -3.70
CA GLY A 126 -10.50 38.27 -3.75
C GLY A 126 -10.37 38.95 -2.37
N VAL A 127 -10.72 38.28 -1.29
CA VAL A 127 -10.57 38.82 0.08
C VAL A 127 -9.25 38.35 0.68
N TRP A 128 -8.40 39.30 1.07
CA TRP A 128 -7.13 39.00 1.77
C TRP A 128 -7.42 38.58 3.20
N ARG A 129 -7.40 37.26 3.46
CA ARG A 129 -7.59 36.67 4.79
C ARG A 129 -6.22 36.45 5.44
N ALA A 130 -5.72 37.42 6.19
CA ALA A 130 -4.60 37.22 7.07
C ALA A 130 -5.07 36.44 8.30
N GLY A 131 -5.04 35.12 8.18
CA GLY A 131 -5.41 34.21 9.27
C GLY A 131 -4.29 33.94 10.26
N SER A 132 -4.55 33.09 11.22
CA SER A 132 -3.51 32.52 12.08
C SER A 132 -2.63 31.55 11.27
N ALA A 133 -1.32 31.61 11.47
CA ALA A 133 -0.42 30.62 10.90
C ALA A 133 -0.77 29.21 11.45
N PRO A 134 -0.64 28.14 10.64
CA PRO A 134 -0.78 26.79 11.14
C PRO A 134 0.26 26.52 12.26
N PRO A 135 0.02 25.56 13.17
CA PRO A 135 1.01 25.16 14.15
C PRO A 135 2.28 24.67 13.46
N LEU A 136 3.40 24.65 14.16
CA LEU A 136 4.60 24.01 13.62
C LEU A 136 4.43 22.50 13.61
N ALA A 137 5.12 21.80 12.71
CA ALA A 137 5.03 20.34 12.60
C ALA A 137 5.34 19.62 13.91
N ARG A 138 6.27 20.15 14.72
CA ARG A 138 6.63 19.61 16.06
C ARG A 138 5.47 19.65 17.08
N ASP A 139 4.48 20.50 16.83
CA ASP A 139 3.30 20.66 17.69
C ASP A 139 2.09 19.90 17.15
N ARG A 140 2.26 19.12 16.08
CA ARG A 140 1.24 18.29 15.42
C ARG A 140 1.56 16.82 15.62
N ILE A 141 0.57 16.05 16.07
CA ILE A 141 0.70 14.60 16.27
C ILE A 141 0.14 13.87 15.06
N VAL A 142 0.99 13.09 14.39
CA VAL A 142 0.61 12.20 13.28
C VAL A 142 0.76 10.76 13.70
N ALA A 143 -0.33 9.98 13.67
CA ALA A 143 -0.27 8.54 13.90
C ALA A 143 -0.12 7.80 12.58
N VAL A 144 0.76 6.79 12.52
CA VAL A 144 0.90 5.86 11.41
C VAL A 144 0.53 4.47 11.91
N LEU A 145 -0.61 3.94 11.44
CA LEU A 145 -1.10 2.61 11.78
C LEU A 145 -0.66 1.61 10.71
N GLY A 146 0.20 0.65 11.10
CA GLY A 146 0.83 -0.28 10.18
C GLY A 146 2.25 0.15 9.79
N LEU A 147 3.24 -0.52 10.39
CA LEU A 147 4.65 -0.19 10.23
C LEU A 147 5.41 -1.32 9.54
N GLY A 148 4.85 -1.76 8.41
CA GLY A 148 5.56 -2.54 7.40
C GLY A 148 6.59 -1.68 6.67
N VAL A 149 7.07 -2.11 5.52
CA VAL A 149 8.09 -1.37 4.74
C VAL A 149 7.59 0.05 4.41
N LEU A 150 6.40 0.17 3.83
CA LEU A 150 5.81 1.46 3.42
C LEU A 150 5.53 2.36 4.62
N GLY A 151 4.85 1.84 5.66
CA GLY A 151 4.51 2.64 6.83
C GLY A 151 5.71 3.10 7.64
N ALA A 152 6.76 2.28 7.74
CA ALA A 152 8.00 2.69 8.38
C ALA A 152 8.73 3.80 7.59
N ALA A 153 8.70 3.73 6.25
CA ALA A 153 9.27 4.78 5.40
C ALA A 153 8.50 6.10 5.54
N CYS A 154 7.16 6.06 5.52
CA CYS A 154 6.31 7.24 5.73
C CYS A 154 6.53 7.83 7.13
N ALA A 155 6.60 7.00 8.17
CA ALA A 155 6.82 7.47 9.54
C ALA A 155 8.16 8.20 9.70
N ARG A 156 9.25 7.67 9.09
CA ARG A 156 10.55 8.32 9.07
C ARG A 156 10.52 9.65 8.32
N ALA A 157 9.86 9.71 7.16
CA ALA A 157 9.75 10.94 6.36
C ALA A 157 9.00 12.03 7.13
N LEU A 158 7.90 11.70 7.79
CA LEU A 158 7.14 12.62 8.62
C LEU A 158 7.96 13.09 9.84
N SER A 159 8.70 12.18 10.48
CA SER A 159 9.63 12.54 11.57
C SER A 159 10.73 13.48 11.10
N ALA A 160 11.30 13.27 9.90
CA ALA A 160 12.29 14.16 9.31
C ALA A 160 11.75 15.58 9.01
N LEU A 161 10.43 15.72 8.83
CA LEU A 161 9.74 17.01 8.75
C LEU A 161 9.41 17.61 10.13
N ASN A 162 9.92 17.03 11.20
CA ASN A 162 9.71 17.39 12.60
C ASN A 162 8.29 17.17 13.13
N PHE A 163 7.43 16.39 12.49
CA PHE A 163 6.20 15.97 13.11
C PHE A 163 6.47 15.06 14.33
N ARG A 164 5.63 15.17 15.35
CA ARG A 164 5.60 14.17 16.41
C ARG A 164 4.86 12.95 15.89
N VAL A 165 5.59 11.87 15.58
CA VAL A 165 5.04 10.67 14.95
C VAL A 165 4.81 9.58 15.98
N LEU A 166 3.54 9.12 16.10
CA LEU A 166 3.16 7.93 16.85
C LEU A 166 3.03 6.77 15.87
N GLY A 167 3.76 5.69 16.09
CA GLY A 167 3.68 4.49 15.27
C GLY A 167 2.95 3.37 16.00
N TRP A 168 1.97 2.74 15.35
CA TRP A 168 1.30 1.58 15.90
C TRP A 168 1.48 0.33 15.03
N SER A 169 1.73 -0.80 15.67
CA SER A 169 1.79 -2.13 15.05
C SER A 169 1.24 -3.21 15.98
N ARG A 170 0.83 -4.36 15.41
CA ARG A 170 0.32 -5.49 16.19
C ARG A 170 1.34 -6.00 17.22
N SER A 171 2.59 -6.10 16.82
CA SER A 171 3.71 -6.57 17.67
C SER A 171 4.71 -5.45 17.95
N PRO A 172 5.49 -5.53 19.03
CA PRO A 172 6.52 -4.54 19.35
C PRO A 172 7.49 -4.33 18.18
N LYS A 173 7.78 -3.06 17.89
CA LYS A 173 8.78 -2.61 16.90
C LYS A 173 9.50 -1.38 17.44
N THR A 174 10.65 -1.08 16.84
CA THR A 174 11.40 0.15 17.11
C THR A 174 11.71 0.81 15.76
N ILE A 175 11.37 2.09 15.64
CA ILE A 175 11.71 2.92 14.48
C ILE A 175 12.30 4.22 15.04
N GLU A 176 13.47 4.59 14.56
CA GLU A 176 14.15 5.80 14.99
C GLU A 176 13.30 7.04 14.72
N GLY A 177 13.17 7.91 15.69
CA GLY A 177 12.38 9.15 15.60
C GLY A 177 10.86 8.95 15.68
N VAL A 178 10.37 7.74 16.02
CA VAL A 178 8.94 7.41 16.11
C VAL A 178 8.62 6.87 17.51
N GLU A 179 7.59 7.44 18.15
CA GLU A 179 7.07 6.94 19.43
C GLU A 179 6.19 5.70 19.16
N MET A 180 6.61 4.54 19.65
CA MET A 180 6.00 3.26 19.27
C MET A 180 4.99 2.76 20.29
N ALA A 181 3.84 2.27 19.78
CA ALA A 181 2.82 1.56 20.53
C ALA A 181 2.45 0.25 19.83
N HIS A 182 1.89 -0.71 20.57
CA HIS A 182 1.46 -1.99 20.03
C HIS A 182 0.25 -2.57 20.79
N GLY A 183 -0.44 -3.54 20.18
CA GLY A 183 -1.60 -4.20 20.75
C GLY A 183 -2.84 -3.29 20.87
N ALA A 184 -3.94 -3.81 21.43
CA ALA A 184 -5.21 -3.09 21.47
C ALA A 184 -5.15 -1.82 22.34
N GLU A 185 -4.57 -1.89 23.52
CA GLU A 185 -4.43 -0.73 24.42
C GLU A 185 -3.53 0.34 23.79
N GLY A 186 -2.46 -0.07 23.08
CA GLY A 186 -1.59 0.82 22.36
C GLY A 186 -2.31 1.53 21.20
N LEU A 187 -3.25 0.86 20.51
CA LEU A 187 -4.07 1.49 19.47
C LEU A 187 -4.93 2.60 20.06
N ASP A 188 -5.67 2.30 21.13
CA ASP A 188 -6.54 3.28 21.79
C ASP A 188 -5.75 4.50 22.30
N ALA A 189 -4.57 4.25 22.91
CA ALA A 189 -3.69 5.32 23.40
C ALA A 189 -3.15 6.19 22.28
N THR A 190 -2.83 5.59 21.14
CA THR A 190 -2.37 6.29 19.92
C THR A 190 -3.49 7.16 19.35
N LEU A 191 -4.69 6.60 19.16
CA LEU A 191 -5.83 7.32 18.58
C LEU A 191 -6.26 8.52 19.41
N ARG A 192 -6.22 8.44 20.75
CA ARG A 192 -6.59 9.56 21.63
C ARG A 192 -5.71 10.80 21.45
N GLN A 193 -4.54 10.66 20.87
CA GLN A 193 -3.58 11.76 20.68
C GLN A 193 -3.48 12.20 19.22
N ALA A 194 -3.91 11.34 18.28
CA ALA A 194 -3.66 11.55 16.85
C ALA A 194 -4.53 12.66 16.26
N GLU A 195 -3.92 13.73 15.79
CA GLU A 195 -4.59 14.79 15.03
C GLU A 195 -4.69 14.44 13.54
N ILE A 196 -3.77 13.63 13.04
CA ILE A 196 -3.80 13.05 11.69
C ILE A 196 -3.50 11.56 11.83
N VAL A 197 -4.32 10.70 11.23
CA VAL A 197 -4.15 9.25 11.24
C VAL A 197 -3.88 8.76 9.81
N VAL A 198 -2.76 8.10 9.60
CA VAL A 198 -2.39 7.45 8.33
C VAL A 198 -2.56 5.94 8.48
N LEU A 199 -3.32 5.31 7.58
CA LEU A 199 -3.58 3.87 7.59
C LEU A 199 -2.73 3.17 6.53
N LEU A 200 -1.84 2.27 6.97
CA LEU A 200 -0.96 1.45 6.12
C LEU A 200 -0.94 -0.01 6.58
N LEU A 201 -2.08 -0.46 7.12
CA LEU A 201 -2.32 -1.85 7.51
C LEU A 201 -2.64 -2.72 6.29
N PRO A 202 -2.33 -4.03 6.32
CA PRO A 202 -2.85 -4.98 5.35
C PRO A 202 -4.36 -5.18 5.53
N ASP A 203 -5.05 -5.66 4.50
CA ASP A 203 -6.43 -6.12 4.61
C ASP A 203 -6.45 -7.57 5.10
N THR A 204 -6.95 -7.76 6.29
CA THR A 204 -7.12 -9.06 6.95
C THR A 204 -8.33 -9.02 7.87
N PRO A 205 -8.93 -10.16 8.25
CA PRO A 205 -10.02 -10.18 9.23
C PRO A 205 -9.68 -9.49 10.56
N ALA A 206 -8.40 -9.44 10.94
CA ALA A 206 -7.95 -8.80 12.17
C ALA A 206 -7.80 -7.27 12.05
N THR A 207 -7.76 -6.72 10.84
CA THR A 207 -7.60 -5.29 10.57
C THR A 207 -8.86 -4.65 9.99
N GLU A 208 -9.84 -5.47 9.61
CA GLU A 208 -11.15 -4.97 9.16
C GLU A 208 -11.77 -4.06 10.22
N ASN A 209 -12.31 -2.92 9.79
CA ASN A 209 -12.91 -1.93 10.67
C ASN A 209 -12.01 -1.51 11.84
N THR A 210 -10.68 -1.42 11.62
CA THR A 210 -9.76 -0.83 12.61
C THR A 210 -10.24 0.56 13.04
N LEU A 211 -10.74 1.37 12.09
CA LEU A 211 -11.50 2.58 12.38
C LEU A 211 -13.00 2.29 12.24
N ASN A 212 -13.69 2.23 13.36
CA ASN A 212 -15.14 2.03 13.52
C ASN A 212 -15.70 3.08 14.48
N ALA A 213 -17.00 3.06 14.75
CA ALA A 213 -17.66 4.04 15.61
C ALA A 213 -16.95 4.24 16.97
N ARG A 214 -16.49 3.14 17.60
CA ARG A 214 -15.75 3.20 18.86
C ARG A 214 -14.38 3.86 18.71
N THR A 215 -13.59 3.40 17.77
CA THR A 215 -12.21 3.88 17.59
C THR A 215 -12.16 5.29 17.00
N LEU A 216 -13.09 5.64 16.11
CA LEU A 216 -13.27 7.01 15.62
C LEU A 216 -13.63 7.98 16.74
N SER A 217 -14.46 7.56 17.71
CA SER A 217 -14.82 8.41 18.87
C SER A 217 -13.65 8.71 19.82
N LEU A 218 -12.55 7.95 19.73
CA LEU A 218 -11.33 8.20 20.52
C LEU A 218 -10.50 9.37 20.01
N LEU A 219 -10.65 9.71 18.72
CA LEU A 219 -9.87 10.76 18.08
C LEU A 219 -10.16 12.13 18.69
N PRO A 220 -9.19 13.04 18.73
CA PRO A 220 -9.46 14.43 19.01
C PRO A 220 -10.46 15.02 17.99
N ARG A 221 -11.33 15.93 18.45
CA ARG A 221 -12.27 16.59 17.54
C ARG A 221 -11.53 17.36 16.44
N GLY A 222 -11.95 17.17 15.20
CA GLY A 222 -11.32 17.77 14.02
C GLY A 222 -10.14 16.96 13.49
N ALA A 223 -9.89 15.77 14.02
CA ALA A 223 -8.84 14.89 13.50
C ALA A 223 -9.06 14.56 12.02
N VAL A 224 -7.97 14.26 11.31
CA VAL A 224 -7.97 13.95 9.88
C VAL A 224 -7.55 12.51 9.66
N ILE A 225 -8.20 11.84 8.71
CA ILE A 225 -7.86 10.47 8.29
C ILE A 225 -7.25 10.52 6.90
N VAL A 226 -6.16 9.78 6.70
CA VAL A 226 -5.47 9.59 5.41
C VAL A 226 -5.34 8.09 5.19
N ASN A 227 -6.07 7.54 4.22
CA ASN A 227 -6.09 6.10 3.97
C ASN A 227 -5.56 5.75 2.57
N PRO A 228 -4.26 5.49 2.41
CA PRO A 228 -3.69 4.88 1.22
C PRO A 228 -3.52 3.35 1.35
N GLY A 229 -4.01 2.75 2.42
CA GLY A 229 -3.85 1.33 2.72
C GLY A 229 -4.88 0.46 2.01
N ARG A 230 -6.03 0.21 2.68
CA ARG A 230 -7.15 -0.58 2.13
C ARG A 230 -8.48 -0.02 2.61
N GLY A 231 -9.51 -0.12 1.75
CA GLY A 231 -10.88 0.32 2.06
C GLY A 231 -11.47 -0.32 3.32
N PRO A 232 -11.42 -1.65 3.46
CA PRO A 232 -11.98 -2.36 4.63
C PRO A 232 -11.38 -1.99 5.99
N LEU A 233 -10.30 -1.21 6.04
CA LEU A 233 -9.74 -0.70 7.31
C LEU A 233 -10.67 0.27 8.03
N ILE A 234 -11.64 0.85 7.33
CA ILE A 234 -12.59 1.83 7.86
C ILE A 234 -14.02 1.30 7.70
N ASP A 235 -14.84 1.52 8.71
CA ASP A 235 -16.29 1.39 8.62
C ASP A 235 -16.83 2.67 7.97
N ASP A 236 -17.36 2.55 6.75
CA ASP A 236 -17.77 3.68 5.92
C ASP A 236 -18.94 4.47 6.56
N ASP A 237 -19.93 3.78 7.14
CA ASP A 237 -21.07 4.41 7.77
C ASP A 237 -20.64 5.18 9.04
N ALA A 238 -19.78 4.57 9.86
CA ALA A 238 -19.23 5.23 11.04
C ALA A 238 -18.35 6.44 10.66
N LEU A 239 -17.61 6.36 9.57
CA LEU A 239 -16.83 7.51 9.07
C LEU A 239 -17.75 8.65 8.63
N LEU A 240 -18.80 8.36 7.86
CA LEU A 240 -19.77 9.38 7.42
C LEU A 240 -20.43 10.08 8.61
N GLU A 241 -20.91 9.33 9.61
CA GLU A 241 -21.51 9.91 10.82
C GLU A 241 -20.54 10.84 11.58
N THR A 242 -19.26 10.45 11.67
CA THR A 242 -18.25 11.26 12.38
C THR A 242 -17.82 12.50 11.57
N LEU A 243 -17.84 12.45 10.23
CA LEU A 243 -17.63 13.59 9.35
C LEU A 243 -18.81 14.56 9.43
N ASP A 244 -20.05 14.07 9.35
CA ASP A 244 -21.27 14.89 9.45
C ASP A 244 -21.37 15.64 10.78
N SER A 245 -20.98 15.00 11.88
CA SER A 245 -20.93 15.64 13.21
C SER A 245 -19.74 16.60 13.38
N GLY A 246 -18.81 16.63 12.44
CA GLY A 246 -17.54 17.36 12.52
C GLY A 246 -16.62 16.85 13.64
N HIS A 247 -16.80 15.61 14.11
CA HIS A 247 -15.86 14.98 15.03
C HIS A 247 -14.57 14.62 14.29
N VAL A 248 -14.68 13.97 13.14
CA VAL A 248 -13.60 13.88 12.13
C VAL A 248 -13.70 15.11 11.24
N GLY A 249 -12.60 15.84 11.08
CA GLY A 249 -12.57 17.08 10.32
C GLY A 249 -12.45 16.87 8.81
N HIS A 250 -11.75 15.82 8.38
CA HIS A 250 -11.58 15.47 6.96
C HIS A 250 -11.10 14.03 6.81
N ALA A 251 -11.41 13.41 5.67
CA ALA A 251 -10.86 12.13 5.26
C ALA A 251 -10.29 12.22 3.83
N THR A 252 -9.04 11.83 3.63
CA THR A 252 -8.44 11.61 2.30
C THR A 252 -8.34 10.11 2.09
N LEU A 253 -9.10 9.61 1.12
CA LEU A 253 -9.28 8.18 0.85
C LEU A 253 -8.79 7.87 -0.56
N ASP A 254 -7.80 7.00 -0.67
CA ASP A 254 -7.29 6.49 -1.94
C ASP A 254 -7.85 5.12 -2.30
N VAL A 255 -8.44 4.44 -1.31
CA VAL A 255 -8.89 3.05 -1.39
C VAL A 255 -10.27 2.88 -0.78
N PHE A 256 -11.05 1.92 -1.30
CA PHE A 256 -12.45 1.74 -0.97
C PHE A 256 -12.80 0.26 -0.82
N ARG A 257 -13.93 -0.05 -0.15
CA ARG A 257 -14.45 -1.43 -0.02
C ARG A 257 -14.84 -2.03 -1.35
N THR A 258 -15.36 -1.20 -2.24
CA THR A 258 -15.69 -1.57 -3.62
C THR A 258 -14.93 -0.65 -4.56
N GLU A 259 -14.12 -1.23 -5.43
CA GLU A 259 -13.35 -0.50 -6.43
C GLU A 259 -13.66 -1.01 -7.84
N PRO A 260 -13.91 -0.13 -8.82
CA PRO A 260 -13.99 1.32 -8.70
C PRO A 260 -15.11 1.79 -7.77
N LEU A 261 -14.88 2.92 -7.04
CA LEU A 261 -15.89 3.50 -6.15
C LEU A 261 -17.16 3.83 -6.95
N PRO A 262 -18.34 3.28 -6.58
CA PRO A 262 -19.58 3.53 -7.30
C PRO A 262 -19.90 5.02 -7.43
N PRO A 263 -20.42 5.49 -8.59
CA PRO A 263 -20.69 6.91 -8.81
C PRO A 263 -21.70 7.53 -7.81
N GLU A 264 -22.58 6.71 -7.23
CA GLU A 264 -23.57 7.12 -6.23
C GLU A 264 -23.04 7.09 -4.80
N HIS A 265 -21.80 6.68 -4.57
CA HIS A 265 -21.26 6.56 -3.22
C HIS A 265 -21.18 7.93 -2.54
N PRO A 266 -21.64 8.05 -1.25
CA PRO A 266 -21.71 9.32 -0.54
C PRO A 266 -20.38 10.08 -0.47
N PHE A 267 -19.25 9.39 -0.46
CA PHE A 267 -17.92 10.01 -0.39
C PHE A 267 -17.66 11.01 -1.53
N TRP A 268 -18.21 10.80 -2.74
CA TRP A 268 -18.01 11.72 -3.86
C TRP A 268 -18.57 13.12 -3.60
N ALA A 269 -19.70 13.21 -2.92
CA ALA A 269 -20.40 14.46 -2.66
C ALA A 269 -20.08 15.08 -1.29
N HIS A 270 -19.38 14.35 -0.42
CA HIS A 270 -19.15 14.81 0.95
C HIS A 270 -18.09 15.92 0.99
N PRO A 271 -18.39 17.11 1.56
CA PRO A 271 -17.49 18.28 1.51
C PRO A 271 -16.17 18.07 2.27
N HIS A 272 -16.13 17.11 3.19
CA HIS A 272 -14.95 16.78 4.00
C HIS A 272 -14.30 15.44 3.59
N VAL A 273 -14.54 14.96 2.36
CA VAL A 273 -13.87 13.80 1.81
C VAL A 273 -13.11 14.20 0.55
N THR A 274 -11.90 13.73 0.45
CA THR A 274 -11.10 13.75 -0.78
C THR A 274 -10.93 12.33 -1.26
N VAL A 275 -11.40 12.05 -2.47
CA VAL A 275 -11.27 10.75 -3.13
C VAL A 275 -10.11 10.84 -4.12
N THR A 276 -9.19 9.87 -4.06
CA THR A 276 -8.24 9.59 -5.13
C THR A 276 -8.38 8.14 -5.58
N PRO A 277 -8.23 7.82 -6.89
CA PRO A 277 -8.66 6.53 -7.43
C PRO A 277 -7.56 5.45 -7.36
N HIS A 278 -7.13 5.09 -6.15
CA HIS A 278 -6.11 4.07 -5.84
C HIS A 278 -4.78 4.35 -6.57
N ILE A 279 -4.26 5.56 -6.37
CA ILE A 279 -3.06 6.09 -7.03
C ILE A 279 -1.96 6.54 -6.06
N ALA A 280 -2.14 6.32 -4.76
CA ALA A 280 -1.19 6.74 -3.73
C ALA A 280 0.22 6.21 -3.99
N SER A 281 0.32 5.00 -4.52
CA SER A 281 1.59 4.50 -5.05
C SER A 281 1.34 3.39 -6.07
N GLU A 282 1.85 3.58 -7.26
CA GLU A 282 1.78 2.62 -8.35
C GLU A 282 3.13 1.90 -8.52
N THR A 283 3.07 0.58 -8.73
CA THR A 283 4.25 -0.21 -9.06
C THR A 283 4.84 0.26 -10.40
N ARG A 284 6.08 0.69 -10.40
CA ARG A 284 6.78 1.16 -11.60
C ARG A 284 7.56 0.01 -12.25
N ALA A 285 7.38 -0.17 -13.55
CA ALA A 285 8.01 -1.29 -14.26
C ALA A 285 9.54 -1.33 -14.09
N SER A 286 10.21 -0.16 -14.07
CA SER A 286 11.67 -0.07 -13.96
C SER A 286 12.23 -0.53 -12.62
N SER A 287 11.53 -0.24 -11.51
CA SER A 287 11.96 -0.68 -10.17
C SER A 287 11.51 -2.11 -9.86
N ALA A 288 10.27 -2.46 -10.24
CA ALA A 288 9.73 -3.80 -10.05
C ALA A 288 10.53 -4.87 -10.81
N ALA A 289 10.95 -4.57 -12.05
CA ALA A 289 11.73 -5.50 -12.86
C ALA A 289 13.01 -5.98 -12.16
N ARG A 290 13.68 -5.11 -11.39
CA ARG A 290 14.89 -5.49 -10.63
C ARG A 290 14.56 -6.50 -9.53
N VAL A 291 13.46 -6.30 -8.79
CA VAL A 291 13.03 -7.22 -7.73
C VAL A 291 12.61 -8.57 -8.31
N ILE A 292 11.93 -8.55 -9.47
CA ILE A 292 11.53 -9.78 -10.19
C ILE A 292 12.77 -10.55 -10.65
N ALA A 293 13.70 -9.89 -11.32
CA ALA A 293 14.94 -10.50 -11.81
C ALA A 293 15.77 -11.10 -10.65
N GLU A 294 15.91 -10.36 -9.55
CA GLU A 294 16.62 -10.86 -8.35
C GLU A 294 15.91 -12.07 -7.75
N ASN A 295 14.60 -12.10 -7.68
CA ASN A 295 13.87 -13.27 -7.19
C ASN A 295 14.05 -14.49 -8.11
N ILE A 296 14.06 -14.32 -9.42
CA ILE A 296 14.33 -15.42 -10.36
C ILE A 296 15.77 -15.91 -10.19
N ARG A 297 16.75 -15.00 -10.13
CA ARG A 297 18.16 -15.35 -9.88
C ARG A 297 18.30 -16.16 -8.59
N ARG A 298 17.66 -15.74 -7.52
CA ARG A 298 17.64 -16.46 -6.23
C ARG A 298 17.03 -17.85 -6.37
N GLY A 299 15.90 -17.95 -7.05
CA GLY A 299 15.24 -19.23 -7.28
C GLY A 299 16.11 -20.21 -8.08
N GLU A 300 16.86 -19.72 -9.10
CA GLU A 300 17.81 -20.53 -9.87
C GLU A 300 19.04 -20.93 -9.04
N ALA A 301 19.45 -20.09 -8.09
CA ALA A 301 20.55 -20.37 -7.17
C ALA A 301 20.13 -21.20 -5.95
N GLY A 302 18.84 -21.49 -5.77
CA GLY A 302 18.33 -22.17 -4.57
C GLY A 302 18.39 -21.29 -3.31
N GLU A 303 18.45 -19.97 -3.46
CA GLU A 303 18.42 -19.00 -2.38
C GLU A 303 16.97 -18.65 -1.98
N PRO A 304 16.73 -18.20 -0.74
CA PRO A 304 15.40 -17.73 -0.33
C PRO A 304 14.91 -16.55 -1.18
N PHE A 305 13.65 -16.58 -1.62
CA PHE A 305 13.03 -15.45 -2.31
C PHE A 305 12.91 -14.22 -1.39
N LEU A 306 12.98 -13.03 -1.97
CA LEU A 306 12.67 -11.76 -1.30
C LEU A 306 11.15 -11.61 -1.16
N HIS A 307 10.73 -10.96 -0.08
CA HIS A 307 9.34 -10.53 0.14
C HIS A 307 8.29 -11.66 0.03
N LEU A 308 8.67 -12.82 0.54
CA LEU A 308 7.74 -13.95 0.65
C LEU A 308 6.52 -13.57 1.48
N VAL A 309 5.36 -13.98 0.98
CA VAL A 309 4.07 -13.83 1.65
C VAL A 309 3.90 -14.95 2.68
N ASP A 310 3.60 -14.58 3.91
CA ASP A 310 3.07 -15.51 4.90
C ASP A 310 1.58 -15.70 4.63
N ARG A 311 1.23 -16.81 3.97
CA ARG A 311 -0.15 -17.07 3.54
C ARG A 311 -1.10 -17.34 4.70
N ASP A 312 -0.59 -17.79 5.84
CA ASP A 312 -1.40 -18.00 7.06
C ASP A 312 -1.69 -16.65 7.73
N ALA A 313 -0.75 -15.72 7.68
CA ALA A 313 -0.96 -14.35 8.14
C ALA A 313 -1.73 -13.47 7.13
N GLY A 314 -1.81 -13.88 5.87
CA GLY A 314 -2.53 -13.19 4.79
C GLY A 314 -1.75 -12.04 4.11
N TYR A 315 -0.45 -11.85 4.41
CA TYR A 315 0.36 -10.73 3.85
C TYR A 315 1.86 -11.00 3.84
#